data_1e3c55fee35acc4a2cf8b12a6ed7e655
#
_entry.id   1e3c55fee35acc4a2cf8b12a6ed7e655
#
_cell.length_a   1.000
_cell.length_b   1.000
_cell.length_c   1.000
_cell.angle_alpha   90.00
_cell.angle_beta   90.00
_cell.angle_gamma   90.00
#
_symmetry.space_group_name_H-M   'P 1'
#
loop_
_entity.id
_entity.type
_entity.pdbx_description
1 polymer ?
#
loop_
_entity_poly.entity_id
_entity_poly.type
_entity_poly.pdbx_seq_one_letter_code
_entity_poly.pdbx_strand_id
1 'polypeptide(L)'
;MSGYAVFLNYRYLNFCVKAEPVSLLSVNIVINDEERNIEDVASVDLPNTNHILLYPYENSFMFPICKGINQVHPEFKIERKRGNDAGLQTEGGSNEGEEDERQVIVCTMPEMNKDRHDAGLDFVDAAFHEAKGKIEFTHKSYSVKIADALKGEKAEEIDEATNELDDIHKQIMEMCEGYRNNKAKEIEEAYQYYLQEQEKKMKTEQETHTAHNQEAGHSMQIPKSSIFS
;
A
#
# COMPACT_ATOMS: atom_id res chain seq x y z
N MET A 1 -22.80 14.33 4.71
CA MET A 1 -21.41 14.58 5.13
C MET A 1 -20.63 13.28 5.34
N SER A 2 -21.14 12.30 6.08
CA SER A 2 -20.46 11.02 6.38
C SER A 2 -19.95 10.25 5.15
N GLY A 3 -20.70 10.25 4.05
CA GLY A 3 -20.26 9.61 2.81
C GLY A 3 -18.94 10.13 2.24
N TYR A 4 -18.63 11.41 2.44
CA TYR A 4 -17.35 11.98 2.01
C TYR A 4 -16.19 11.53 2.90
N ALA A 5 -16.42 11.35 4.20
CA ALA A 5 -15.41 10.78 5.09
C ALA A 5 -15.12 9.32 4.76
N VAL A 6 -16.15 8.51 4.47
CA VAL A 6 -15.99 7.12 4.02
C VAL A 6 -15.21 7.06 2.70
N PHE A 7 -15.55 7.93 1.74
CA PHE A 7 -14.85 8.00 0.46
C PHE A 7 -13.39 8.42 0.62
N LEU A 8 -13.09 9.38 1.51
CA LEU A 8 -11.73 9.78 1.83
C LEU A 8 -10.92 8.60 2.39
N ASN A 9 -11.49 7.87 3.36
CA ASN A 9 -10.85 6.68 3.92
C ASN A 9 -10.58 5.61 2.84
N TYR A 10 -11.56 5.37 1.98
CA TYR A 10 -11.39 4.44 0.85
C TYR A 10 -10.24 4.85 -0.08
N ARG A 11 -10.10 6.14 -0.42
CA ARG A 11 -8.97 6.63 -1.21
C ARG A 11 -7.63 6.39 -0.54
N TYR A 12 -7.56 6.57 0.79
CA TYR A 12 -6.33 6.31 1.54
C TYR A 12 -5.98 4.82 1.62
N LEU A 13 -6.96 3.94 1.75
CA LEU A 13 -6.75 2.49 1.71
C LEU A 13 -6.19 2.03 0.35
N ASN A 14 -6.61 2.65 -0.74
CA ASN A 14 -6.10 2.34 -2.08
C ASN A 14 -4.69 2.89 -2.35
N PHE A 15 -4.18 3.82 -1.55
CA PHE A 15 -2.78 4.22 -1.61
C PHE A 15 -1.94 3.26 -0.75
N CYS A 16 -1.49 2.17 -1.40
CA CYS A 16 -0.76 1.11 -0.72
C CYS A 16 0.67 1.55 -0.38
N VAL A 17 1.01 1.52 0.91
CA VAL A 17 2.34 1.87 1.43
C VAL A 17 3.19 0.62 1.64
N LYS A 18 2.55 -0.48 2.05
CA LYS A 18 3.13 -1.80 2.25
C LYS A 18 2.18 -2.89 1.75
N ALA A 19 2.69 -4.08 1.51
CA ALA A 19 1.88 -5.22 1.14
C ALA A 19 1.02 -5.67 2.32
N GLU A 20 -0.29 -5.50 2.20
CA GLU A 20 -1.29 -5.90 3.18
C GLU A 20 -2.48 -6.57 2.48
N PRO A 21 -3.21 -7.48 3.13
CA PRO A 21 -4.40 -8.09 2.53
C PRO A 21 -5.43 -7.04 2.09
N VAL A 22 -5.56 -5.93 2.86
CA VAL A 22 -6.45 -4.81 2.54
C VAL A 22 -6.13 -4.16 1.20
N SER A 23 -4.88 -4.25 0.73
CA SER A 23 -4.47 -3.70 -0.57
C SER A 23 -5.21 -4.32 -1.75
N LEU A 24 -5.76 -5.51 -1.58
CA LEU A 24 -6.49 -6.23 -2.63
C LEU A 24 -8.00 -6.20 -2.48
N LEU A 25 -8.55 -5.64 -1.39
CA LEU A 25 -10.00 -5.62 -1.13
C LEU A 25 -10.80 -4.83 -2.17
N SER A 26 -10.17 -3.86 -2.81
CA SER A 26 -10.79 -3.04 -3.85
C SER A 26 -10.69 -3.65 -5.26
N VAL A 27 -10.02 -4.80 -5.39
CA VAL A 27 -9.77 -5.46 -6.67
C VAL A 27 -10.96 -6.35 -7.03
N ASN A 28 -11.72 -5.96 -8.05
CA ASN A 28 -12.80 -6.78 -8.62
C ASN A 28 -12.27 -7.59 -9.79
N ILE A 29 -12.49 -8.89 -9.74
CA ILE A 29 -12.09 -9.84 -10.78
C ILE A 29 -13.34 -10.22 -11.60
N VAL A 30 -13.32 -9.93 -12.91
CA VAL A 30 -14.43 -10.28 -13.81
C VAL A 30 -14.12 -11.61 -14.50
N ILE A 31 -14.94 -12.63 -14.22
CA ILE A 31 -14.86 -13.96 -14.84
C ILE A 31 -16.25 -14.32 -15.37
N ASN A 32 -16.35 -14.58 -16.67
CA ASN A 32 -17.62 -14.91 -17.34
C ASN A 32 -18.73 -13.86 -17.09
N ASP A 33 -18.37 -12.58 -17.12
CA ASP A 33 -19.24 -11.43 -16.84
C ASP A 33 -19.77 -11.33 -15.39
N GLU A 34 -19.22 -12.14 -14.47
CA GLU A 34 -19.49 -12.05 -13.04
C GLU A 34 -18.31 -11.38 -12.30
N GLU A 35 -18.64 -10.44 -11.42
CA GLU A 35 -17.65 -9.84 -10.51
C GLU A 35 -17.43 -10.75 -9.31
N ARG A 36 -16.16 -10.99 -8.98
CA ARG A 36 -15.71 -11.82 -7.85
C ARG A 36 -14.62 -11.09 -7.08
N ASN A 37 -14.53 -11.36 -5.78
CA ASN A 37 -13.43 -10.90 -4.96
C ASN A 37 -12.17 -11.74 -5.21
N ILE A 38 -11.01 -11.18 -4.84
CA ILE A 38 -9.74 -11.90 -5.00
C ILE A 38 -9.71 -13.22 -4.23
N GLU A 39 -10.33 -13.27 -3.05
CA GLU A 39 -10.41 -14.45 -2.19
C GLU A 39 -11.20 -15.60 -2.80
N ASP A 40 -12.13 -15.31 -3.70
CA ASP A 40 -12.94 -16.31 -4.40
C ASP A 40 -12.16 -17.01 -5.52
N VAL A 41 -11.03 -16.42 -5.96
CA VAL A 41 -10.31 -16.87 -7.17
C VAL A 41 -8.84 -17.23 -6.91
N ALA A 42 -8.29 -16.80 -5.76
CA ALA A 42 -6.89 -17.08 -5.40
C ALA A 42 -6.68 -17.08 -3.88
N SER A 43 -5.70 -17.82 -3.41
CA SER A 43 -5.13 -17.61 -2.08
C SER A 43 -4.03 -16.55 -2.13
N VAL A 44 -3.89 -15.80 -1.04
CA VAL A 44 -2.95 -14.67 -0.91
C VAL A 44 -1.92 -15.00 0.15
N ASP A 45 -0.66 -14.77 -0.15
CA ASP A 45 0.45 -14.86 0.80
C ASP A 45 1.29 -13.56 0.76
N LEU A 46 1.85 -13.18 1.91
CA LEU A 46 2.62 -11.96 2.11
C LEU A 46 4.01 -12.30 2.64
N PRO A 47 4.95 -12.68 1.78
CA PRO A 47 6.28 -13.11 2.22
C PRO A 47 7.09 -11.98 2.85
N ASN A 48 6.80 -10.74 2.49
CA ASN A 48 7.43 -9.54 3.04
C ASN A 48 6.57 -8.29 2.77
N THR A 49 7.06 -7.13 3.22
CA THR A 49 6.34 -5.85 3.12
C THR A 49 6.16 -5.30 1.70
N ASN A 50 6.87 -5.86 0.71
CA ASN A 50 6.85 -5.33 -0.66
C ASN A 50 6.30 -6.31 -1.69
N HIS A 51 6.01 -7.55 -1.29
CA HIS A 51 5.54 -8.58 -2.21
C HIS A 51 4.21 -9.17 -1.74
N ILE A 52 3.30 -9.34 -2.70
CA ILE A 52 2.07 -10.11 -2.54
C ILE A 52 2.17 -11.27 -3.52
N LEU A 53 1.96 -12.48 -3.02
CA LEU A 53 1.90 -13.70 -3.84
C LEU A 53 0.45 -14.15 -3.93
N LEU A 54 0.02 -14.45 -5.13
CA LEU A 54 -1.32 -14.95 -5.41
C LEU A 54 -1.21 -16.30 -6.08
N TYR A 55 -1.90 -17.27 -5.50
CA TYR A 55 -2.02 -18.64 -6.01
C TYR A 55 -3.43 -18.83 -6.56
N PRO A 56 -3.66 -18.65 -7.86
CA PRO A 56 -4.97 -18.83 -8.47
C PRO A 56 -5.46 -20.26 -8.26
N TYR A 57 -6.76 -20.43 -7.95
CA TYR A 57 -7.37 -21.77 -7.82
C TYR A 57 -7.45 -22.49 -9.16
N GLU A 58 -7.52 -21.73 -10.26
CA GLU A 58 -7.49 -22.24 -11.62
C GLU A 58 -6.54 -21.41 -12.48
N ASN A 59 -5.83 -22.06 -13.41
CA ASN A 59 -4.94 -21.36 -14.36
C ASN A 59 -5.70 -20.37 -15.27
N SER A 60 -6.98 -20.61 -15.52
CA SER A 60 -7.87 -19.70 -16.28
C SER A 60 -8.06 -18.35 -15.60
N PHE A 61 -7.88 -18.26 -14.26
CA PHE A 61 -8.06 -17.04 -13.48
C PHE A 61 -6.84 -16.10 -13.53
N MET A 62 -5.68 -16.58 -14.00
CA MET A 62 -4.43 -15.80 -14.05
C MET A 62 -4.60 -14.45 -14.73
N PHE A 63 -5.16 -14.44 -15.94
CA PHE A 63 -5.33 -13.23 -16.71
C PHE A 63 -6.37 -12.27 -16.10
N PRO A 64 -7.57 -12.71 -15.71
CA PRO A 64 -8.53 -11.87 -15.00
C PRO A 64 -7.97 -11.25 -13.72
N ILE A 65 -7.22 -12.01 -12.91
CA ILE A 65 -6.59 -11.51 -11.68
C ILE A 65 -5.57 -10.40 -11.99
N CYS A 66 -4.62 -10.66 -12.91
CA CYS A 66 -3.64 -9.66 -13.31
C CYS A 66 -4.31 -8.38 -13.84
N LYS A 67 -5.38 -8.53 -14.63
CA LYS A 67 -6.14 -7.40 -15.18
C LYS A 67 -6.81 -6.60 -14.08
N GLY A 68 -7.50 -7.25 -13.14
CA GLY A 68 -8.18 -6.59 -12.01
C GLY A 68 -7.20 -5.83 -11.14
N ILE A 69 -6.06 -6.45 -10.78
CA ILE A 69 -5.03 -5.79 -9.98
C ILE A 69 -4.46 -4.56 -10.72
N ASN A 70 -4.12 -4.70 -12.00
CA ASN A 70 -3.56 -3.58 -12.78
C ASN A 70 -4.54 -2.41 -12.96
N GLN A 71 -5.84 -2.64 -12.89
CA GLN A 71 -6.86 -1.59 -12.96
C GLN A 71 -6.90 -0.74 -11.67
N VAL A 72 -6.69 -1.35 -10.51
CA VAL A 72 -6.74 -0.70 -9.21
C VAL A 72 -5.35 -0.21 -8.78
N HIS A 73 -4.34 -1.02 -9.04
CA HIS A 73 -2.95 -0.79 -8.64
C HIS A 73 -2.01 -0.86 -9.85
N PRO A 74 -2.08 0.13 -10.76
CA PRO A 74 -1.19 0.18 -11.93
C PRO A 74 0.29 0.37 -11.56
N GLU A 75 0.57 0.80 -10.33
CA GLU A 75 1.91 0.96 -9.78
C GLU A 75 2.59 -0.36 -9.41
N PHE A 76 1.85 -1.47 -9.27
CA PHE A 76 2.42 -2.77 -8.94
C PHE A 76 3.08 -3.39 -10.17
N LYS A 77 4.30 -3.89 -9.98
CA LYS A 77 4.93 -4.75 -10.98
C LYS A 77 4.36 -6.17 -10.83
N ILE A 78 3.65 -6.64 -11.85
CA ILE A 78 3.02 -7.95 -11.85
C ILE A 78 3.85 -8.92 -12.70
N GLU A 79 4.33 -9.99 -12.10
CA GLU A 79 5.08 -11.05 -12.75
C GLU A 79 4.37 -12.39 -12.56
N ARG A 80 4.40 -13.24 -13.59
CA ARG A 80 3.92 -14.62 -13.50
C ARG A 80 5.13 -15.52 -13.38
N LYS A 81 5.19 -16.34 -12.33
CA LYS A 81 6.29 -17.27 -12.09
C LYS A 81 5.74 -18.68 -11.91
N ARG A 82 6.58 -19.69 -12.17
CA ARG A 82 6.29 -21.06 -11.73
C ARG A 82 6.58 -21.15 -10.24
N GLY A 83 5.90 -22.06 -9.53
CA GLY A 83 6.01 -22.17 -8.07
C GLY A 83 7.46 -22.28 -7.59
N ASN A 84 8.31 -23.06 -8.27
CA ASN A 84 9.72 -23.22 -7.94
C ASN A 84 10.58 -21.97 -8.21
N ASP A 85 10.20 -21.10 -9.16
CA ASP A 85 10.93 -19.87 -9.49
C ASP A 85 10.58 -18.70 -8.56
N ALA A 86 9.55 -18.84 -7.74
CA ALA A 86 9.13 -17.81 -6.80
C ALA A 86 10.01 -17.71 -5.54
N GLY A 87 11.01 -18.58 -5.40
CA GLY A 87 11.98 -18.57 -4.29
C GLY A 87 11.37 -18.98 -2.94
N LEU A 88 10.20 -19.60 -2.95
CA LEU A 88 9.51 -20.08 -1.76
C LEU A 88 9.87 -21.53 -1.51
N GLN A 89 10.68 -21.76 -0.48
CA GLN A 89 10.75 -23.06 0.16
C GLN A 89 9.45 -23.26 0.93
N THR A 90 8.51 -24.00 0.35
CA THR A 90 7.35 -24.50 1.09
C THR A 90 7.86 -25.56 2.07
N GLU A 91 8.01 -25.18 3.34
CA GLU A 91 8.19 -26.14 4.41
C GLU A 91 6.90 -26.97 4.56
N GLY A 92 6.92 -28.17 4.03
CA GLY A 92 5.96 -29.21 4.36
C GLY A 92 4.98 -29.61 3.27
N GLY A 93 5.22 -30.76 2.65
CA GLY A 93 4.19 -31.50 1.94
C GLY A 93 4.67 -32.17 0.66
N SER A 94 5.15 -33.37 0.79
CA SER A 94 5.48 -34.35 -0.24
C SER A 94 4.35 -34.56 -1.25
N ASN A 95 4.52 -34.04 -2.46
CA ASN A 95 4.02 -34.63 -3.71
C ASN A 95 4.83 -34.04 -4.86
N GLU A 96 5.94 -34.70 -5.20
CA GLU A 96 6.97 -34.26 -6.16
C GLU A 96 6.50 -34.18 -7.63
N GLY A 97 5.23 -34.32 -7.92
CA GLY A 97 4.72 -34.39 -9.30
C GLY A 97 3.78 -33.30 -9.76
N GLU A 98 3.07 -32.62 -8.85
CA GLU A 98 2.03 -31.64 -9.20
C GLU A 98 2.37 -30.19 -8.85
N GLU A 99 3.38 -29.93 -8.03
CA GLU A 99 3.77 -28.58 -7.62
C GLU A 99 4.53 -27.80 -8.69
N ASP A 100 5.14 -28.50 -9.65
CA ASP A 100 5.99 -27.91 -10.69
C ASP A 100 5.19 -27.16 -11.79
N GLU A 101 3.87 -27.35 -11.87
CA GLU A 101 2.99 -26.68 -12.85
C GLU A 101 2.18 -25.51 -12.27
N ARG A 102 2.16 -25.32 -10.95
CA ARG A 102 1.38 -24.22 -10.36
C ARG A 102 2.02 -22.88 -10.68
N GLN A 103 1.27 -22.04 -11.37
CA GLN A 103 1.67 -20.68 -11.65
C GLN A 103 1.30 -19.78 -10.48
N VAL A 104 2.21 -18.84 -10.16
CA VAL A 104 2.07 -17.86 -9.09
C VAL A 104 2.13 -16.47 -9.69
N ILE A 105 1.25 -15.58 -9.26
CA ILE A 105 1.31 -14.16 -9.58
C ILE A 105 2.10 -13.47 -8.46
N VAL A 106 3.19 -12.83 -8.81
CA VAL A 106 4.00 -12.03 -7.90
C VAL A 106 3.71 -10.56 -8.16
N CYS A 107 3.10 -9.89 -7.20
CA CYS A 107 2.90 -8.44 -7.23
C CYS A 107 3.97 -7.79 -6.37
N THR A 108 4.84 -6.99 -7.00
CA THR A 108 5.87 -6.23 -6.31
C THR A 108 5.42 -4.79 -6.18
N MET A 109 5.36 -4.29 -4.95
CA MET A 109 5.07 -2.88 -4.69
C MET A 109 6.31 -2.03 -4.91
N PRO A 110 6.16 -0.81 -5.42
CA PRO A 110 7.28 0.11 -5.54
C PRO A 110 7.81 0.50 -4.16
N GLU A 111 9.14 0.63 -4.04
CA GLU A 111 9.78 1.09 -2.82
C GLU A 111 9.32 2.51 -2.44
N MET A 112 9.24 2.81 -1.14
CA MET A 112 8.91 4.14 -0.62
C MET A 112 10.16 5.04 -0.66
N ASN A 113 10.65 5.34 -1.88
CA ASN A 113 11.71 6.31 -2.09
C ASN A 113 11.21 7.75 -1.83
N LYS A 114 12.12 8.73 -1.91
CA LYS A 114 11.80 10.13 -1.64
C LYS A 114 10.66 10.67 -2.52
N ASP A 115 10.70 10.37 -3.81
CA ASP A 115 9.71 10.90 -4.77
C ASP A 115 8.30 10.35 -4.46
N ARG A 116 8.21 9.06 -4.11
CA ARG A 116 6.96 8.43 -3.73
C ARG A 116 6.45 8.90 -2.37
N HIS A 117 7.36 9.16 -1.43
CA HIS A 117 7.03 9.75 -0.13
C HIS A 117 6.40 11.13 -0.31
N ASP A 118 7.08 12.03 -1.03
CA ASP A 118 6.61 13.40 -1.25
C ASP A 118 5.27 13.41 -2.01
N ALA A 119 5.16 12.62 -3.09
CA ALA A 119 3.90 12.47 -3.84
C ALA A 119 2.77 11.86 -2.99
N GLY A 120 3.10 10.96 -2.07
CA GLY A 120 2.13 10.36 -1.15
C GLY A 120 1.58 11.36 -0.15
N LEU A 121 2.42 12.20 0.44
CA LEU A 121 1.98 13.27 1.34
C LEU A 121 1.13 14.32 0.60
N ASP A 122 1.53 14.71 -0.61
CA ASP A 122 0.76 15.62 -1.45
C ASP A 122 -0.63 15.04 -1.80
N PHE A 123 -0.70 13.74 -2.12
CA PHE A 123 -1.95 13.04 -2.35
C PHE A 123 -2.85 13.04 -1.11
N VAL A 124 -2.28 12.77 0.07
CA VAL A 124 -3.02 12.75 1.34
C VAL A 124 -3.63 14.11 1.62
N ASP A 125 -2.85 15.18 1.46
CA ASP A 125 -3.31 16.55 1.69
C ASP A 125 -4.36 16.98 0.65
N ALA A 126 -4.13 16.71 -0.62
CA ALA A 126 -5.08 17.06 -1.69
C ALA A 126 -6.43 16.35 -1.50
N ALA A 127 -6.42 15.06 -1.16
CA ALA A 127 -7.62 14.28 -0.92
C ALA A 127 -8.39 14.80 0.31
N PHE A 128 -7.69 15.15 1.39
CA PHE A 128 -8.28 15.75 2.57
C PHE A 128 -8.95 17.08 2.26
N HIS A 129 -8.27 17.99 1.57
CA HIS A 129 -8.82 19.29 1.22
C HIS A 129 -10.05 19.19 0.31
N GLU A 130 -10.06 18.25 -0.62
CA GLU A 130 -11.23 17.97 -1.45
C GLU A 130 -12.43 17.50 -0.61
N ALA A 131 -12.21 16.52 0.28
CA ALA A 131 -13.26 16.01 1.16
C ALA A 131 -13.80 17.10 2.10
N LYS A 132 -12.89 17.87 2.73
CA LYS A 132 -13.21 19.00 3.59
C LYS A 132 -14.11 20.01 2.88
N GLY A 133 -13.74 20.44 1.68
CA GLY A 133 -14.53 21.39 0.90
C GLY A 133 -15.95 20.90 0.61
N LYS A 134 -16.12 19.61 0.29
CA LYS A 134 -17.44 18.98 0.08
C LYS A 134 -18.25 18.89 1.37
N ILE A 135 -17.62 18.59 2.50
CA ILE A 135 -18.25 18.52 3.82
C ILE A 135 -18.73 19.92 4.23
N GLU A 136 -17.86 20.94 4.12
CA GLU A 136 -18.19 22.32 4.44
C GLU A 136 -19.33 22.88 3.56
N PHE A 137 -19.30 22.57 2.26
CA PHE A 137 -20.38 22.95 1.35
C PHE A 137 -21.71 22.30 1.76
N THR A 138 -21.67 21.02 2.12
CA THR A 138 -22.85 20.28 2.57
C THR A 138 -23.39 20.87 3.87
N HIS A 139 -22.53 21.16 4.85
CA HIS A 139 -22.88 21.79 6.10
C HIS A 139 -23.63 23.13 5.85
N LYS A 140 -23.03 24.03 5.07
CA LYS A 140 -23.66 25.30 4.69
C LYS A 140 -25.02 25.12 4.02
N SER A 141 -25.13 24.15 3.10
CA SER A 141 -26.40 23.84 2.43
C SER A 141 -27.50 23.39 3.39
N TYR A 142 -27.13 22.56 4.39
CA TYR A 142 -28.10 22.13 5.41
C TYR A 142 -28.44 23.23 6.42
N SER A 143 -27.50 24.09 6.78
CA SER A 143 -27.80 25.26 7.64
C SER A 143 -28.88 26.15 7.01
N VAL A 144 -28.79 26.40 5.70
CA VAL A 144 -29.85 27.18 4.97
C VAL A 144 -31.19 26.44 5.00
N LYS A 145 -31.19 25.12 4.76
CA LYS A 145 -32.43 24.32 4.77
C LYS A 145 -33.10 24.28 6.14
N ILE A 146 -32.29 24.18 7.22
CA ILE A 146 -32.81 24.24 8.60
C ILE A 146 -33.43 25.59 8.86
N ALA A 147 -32.75 26.69 8.51
CA ALA A 147 -33.28 28.04 8.68
C ALA A 147 -34.60 28.26 7.90
N ASP A 148 -34.70 27.74 6.67
CA ASP A 148 -35.92 27.83 5.87
C ASP A 148 -37.05 26.94 6.41
N ALA A 149 -36.72 25.71 6.84
CA ALA A 149 -37.71 24.75 7.34
C ALA A 149 -38.32 25.17 8.70
N LEU A 150 -37.51 25.78 9.56
CA LEU A 150 -37.92 26.23 10.89
C LEU A 150 -38.33 27.71 10.93
N LYS A 151 -38.60 28.27 9.77
CA LYS A 151 -39.02 29.68 9.68
C LYS A 151 -40.39 29.92 10.38
N GLY A 152 -40.35 30.64 11.49
CA GLY A 152 -41.54 30.93 12.32
C GLY A 152 -41.64 30.05 13.57
N GLU A 153 -40.77 29.08 13.75
CA GLU A 153 -40.64 28.32 14.98
C GLU A 153 -39.92 29.13 16.08
N LYS A 154 -39.86 28.56 17.30
CA LYS A 154 -39.17 29.20 18.42
C LYS A 154 -37.67 29.22 18.17
N ALA A 155 -37.01 30.30 18.64
CA ALA A 155 -35.56 30.44 18.51
C ALA A 155 -34.78 29.26 19.12
N GLU A 156 -35.28 28.70 20.22
CA GLU A 156 -34.68 27.53 20.90
C GLU A 156 -34.63 26.29 19.98
N GLU A 157 -35.68 26.06 19.17
CA GLU A 157 -35.74 24.91 18.24
C GLU A 157 -34.76 25.06 17.06
N ILE A 158 -34.60 26.29 16.60
CA ILE A 158 -33.65 26.66 15.53
C ILE A 158 -32.20 26.47 16.05
N ASP A 159 -31.93 26.95 17.26
CA ASP A 159 -30.62 26.85 17.88
C ASP A 159 -30.26 25.39 18.15
N GLU A 160 -31.19 24.56 18.64
CA GLU A 160 -30.97 23.14 18.88
C GLU A 160 -30.62 22.40 17.58
N ALA A 161 -31.40 22.58 16.51
CA ALA A 161 -31.14 21.94 15.21
C ALA A 161 -29.81 22.39 14.57
N THR A 162 -29.46 23.68 14.77
CA THR A 162 -28.18 24.21 14.26
C THR A 162 -26.99 23.64 15.03
N ASN A 163 -27.10 23.59 16.36
CA ASN A 163 -26.06 23.00 17.21
C ASN A 163 -25.84 21.50 16.91
N GLU A 164 -26.93 20.75 16.68
CA GLU A 164 -26.81 19.33 16.27
C GLU A 164 -26.08 19.18 14.92
N LEU A 165 -26.38 20.03 13.94
CA LEU A 165 -25.68 20.04 12.67
C LEU A 165 -24.19 20.37 12.82
N ASP A 166 -23.87 21.36 13.66
CA ASP A 166 -22.48 21.75 13.95
C ASP A 166 -21.69 20.64 14.65
N ASP A 167 -22.31 19.95 15.60
CA ASP A 167 -21.73 18.81 16.29
C ASP A 167 -21.44 17.63 15.32
N ILE A 168 -22.39 17.32 14.44
CA ILE A 168 -22.19 16.32 13.38
C ILE A 168 -21.03 16.72 12.45
N HIS A 169 -21.00 17.99 12.03
CA HIS A 169 -19.93 18.50 11.19
C HIS A 169 -18.57 18.35 11.86
N LYS A 170 -18.46 18.75 13.13
CA LYS A 170 -17.24 18.66 13.92
C LYS A 170 -16.75 17.21 14.05
N GLN A 171 -17.64 16.27 14.41
CA GLN A 171 -17.29 14.86 14.53
C GLN A 171 -16.78 14.28 13.20
N ILE A 172 -17.39 14.61 12.08
CA ILE A 172 -16.97 14.14 10.76
C ILE A 172 -15.61 14.75 10.38
N MET A 173 -15.38 16.03 10.70
CA MET A 173 -14.08 16.65 10.44
C MET A 173 -12.96 16.05 11.29
N GLU A 174 -13.19 15.80 12.57
CA GLU A 174 -12.24 15.10 13.44
C GLU A 174 -11.91 13.70 12.92
N MET A 175 -12.90 12.97 12.40
CA MET A 175 -12.68 11.67 11.77
C MET A 175 -11.81 11.80 10.51
N CYS A 176 -12.08 12.76 9.64
CA CYS A 176 -11.27 13.00 8.43
C CYS A 176 -9.83 13.38 8.76
N GLU A 177 -9.62 14.21 9.78
CA GLU A 177 -8.28 14.58 10.28
C GLU A 177 -7.55 13.36 10.84
N GLY A 178 -8.26 12.48 11.55
CA GLY A 178 -7.73 11.21 12.03
C GLY A 178 -7.24 10.32 10.87
N TYR A 179 -8.03 10.16 9.83
CA TYR A 179 -7.63 9.39 8.63
C TYR A 179 -6.40 10.00 7.94
N ARG A 180 -6.39 11.33 7.75
CA ARG A 180 -5.25 12.05 7.17
C ARG A 180 -3.97 11.82 7.97
N ASN A 181 -4.02 12.04 9.28
CA ASN A 181 -2.86 11.93 10.15
C ASN A 181 -2.32 10.49 10.21
N ASN A 182 -3.21 9.50 10.26
CA ASN A 182 -2.82 8.09 10.25
C ASN A 182 -2.13 7.72 8.94
N LYS A 183 -2.67 8.16 7.80
CA LYS A 183 -2.07 7.85 6.50
C LYS A 183 -0.74 8.56 6.28
N ALA A 184 -0.63 9.83 6.68
CA ALA A 184 0.63 10.56 6.62
C ALA A 184 1.72 9.90 7.48
N LYS A 185 1.35 9.45 8.68
CA LYS A 185 2.26 8.72 9.57
C LYS A 185 2.72 7.39 8.96
N GLU A 186 1.82 6.64 8.33
CA GLU A 186 2.13 5.37 7.65
C GLU A 186 3.14 5.58 6.51
N ILE A 187 2.98 6.64 5.72
CA ILE A 187 3.90 7.00 4.65
C ILE A 187 5.29 7.36 5.21
N GLU A 188 5.32 8.17 6.27
CA GLU A 188 6.57 8.57 6.92
C GLU A 188 7.31 7.36 7.51
N GLU A 189 6.62 6.46 8.22
CA GLU A 189 7.20 5.24 8.78
C GLU A 189 7.80 4.34 7.68
N ALA A 190 7.11 4.19 6.55
CA ALA A 190 7.61 3.41 5.43
C ALA A 190 8.84 4.05 4.76
N TYR A 191 8.89 5.39 4.70
CA TYR A 191 10.06 6.10 4.20
C TYR A 191 11.25 5.96 5.13
N GLN A 192 11.05 6.07 6.45
CA GLN A 192 12.10 5.83 7.42
C GLN A 192 12.65 4.39 7.36
N TYR A 193 11.78 3.42 7.17
CA TYR A 193 12.20 2.04 6.93
C TYR A 193 13.06 1.90 5.66
N TYR A 194 12.65 2.52 4.57
CA TYR A 194 13.42 2.54 3.32
C TYR A 194 14.82 3.14 3.53
N LEU A 195 14.93 4.28 4.22
CA LEU A 195 16.23 4.90 4.50
C LEU A 195 17.15 3.98 5.32
N GLN A 196 16.61 3.31 6.34
CA GLN A 196 17.39 2.36 7.15
C GLN A 196 17.89 1.17 6.31
N GLU A 197 17.08 0.66 5.40
CA GLU A 197 17.50 -0.42 4.50
C GLU A 197 18.59 0.03 3.51
N GLN A 198 18.52 1.26 3.01
CA GLN A 198 19.57 1.81 2.15
C GLN A 198 20.89 1.98 2.93
N GLU A 199 20.85 2.46 4.17
CA GLU A 199 22.03 2.58 5.02
C GLU A 199 22.67 1.20 5.29
N LYS A 200 21.88 0.16 5.54
CA LYS A 200 22.39 -1.19 5.73
C LYS A 200 23.08 -1.72 4.48
N LYS A 201 22.45 -1.55 3.31
CA LYS A 201 23.04 -1.95 2.01
C LYS A 201 24.38 -1.28 1.77
N MET A 202 24.48 0.04 1.99
CA MET A 202 25.73 0.78 1.82
C MET A 202 26.84 0.30 2.77
N LYS A 203 26.52 0.00 4.03
CA LYS A 203 27.50 -0.54 4.99
C LYS A 203 28.03 -1.91 4.56
N THR A 204 27.14 -2.79 4.12
CA THR A 204 27.52 -4.14 3.63
C THR A 204 28.41 -4.05 2.40
N GLU A 205 28.11 -3.14 1.45
CA GLU A 205 28.93 -2.92 0.27
C GLU A 205 30.34 -2.38 0.62
N GLN A 206 30.43 -1.48 1.59
CA GLN A 206 31.72 -0.96 2.08
C GLN A 206 32.55 -2.03 2.76
N GLU A 207 31.93 -2.89 3.56
CA GLU A 207 32.60 -4.02 4.22
C GLU A 207 33.13 -5.05 3.22
N THR A 208 32.36 -5.38 2.21
CA THR A 208 32.79 -6.31 1.14
C THR A 208 33.91 -5.72 0.30
N HIS A 209 33.87 -4.43 -0.03
CA HIS A 209 34.96 -3.73 -0.74
C HIS A 209 36.26 -3.69 0.07
N THR A 210 36.14 -3.47 1.38
CA THR A 210 37.30 -3.42 2.28
C THR A 210 37.95 -4.80 2.44
N ALA A 211 37.14 -5.86 2.56
CA ALA A 211 37.61 -7.24 2.64
C ALA A 211 38.34 -7.66 1.35
N HIS A 212 37.79 -7.35 0.19
CA HIS A 212 38.39 -7.67 -1.11
C HIS A 212 39.74 -6.96 -1.33
N ASN A 213 39.88 -5.70 -0.90
CA ASN A 213 41.15 -4.97 -0.97
C ASN A 213 42.21 -5.49 -0.02
N GLN A 214 41.84 -6.05 1.14
CA GLN A 214 42.79 -6.69 2.07
C GLN A 214 43.33 -8.01 1.52
N GLU A 215 42.50 -8.80 0.87
CA GLU A 215 42.94 -10.05 0.23
C GLU A 215 43.88 -9.81 -0.97
N ALA A 216 43.58 -8.75 -1.78
CA ALA A 216 44.46 -8.37 -2.90
C ALA A 216 45.82 -7.84 -2.44
N GLY A 217 45.89 -7.18 -1.29
CA GLY A 217 47.16 -6.68 -0.70
C GLY A 217 48.09 -7.77 -0.14
N HIS A 218 47.52 -8.92 0.27
CA HIS A 218 48.30 -10.03 0.82
C HIS A 218 48.93 -10.92 -0.26
N SER A 219 48.48 -10.85 -1.51
CA SER A 219 48.97 -11.67 -2.63
C SER A 219 50.23 -11.14 -3.30
N MET A 220 50.77 -9.96 -2.91
CA MET A 220 51.93 -9.33 -3.51
C MET A 220 53.22 -9.38 -2.65
N GLN A 221 53.36 -10.28 -1.69
CA GLN A 221 54.65 -10.52 -1.05
C GLN A 221 55.42 -11.56 -1.85
N ILE A 222 56.21 -11.11 -2.84
CA ILE A 222 57.22 -11.89 -3.54
C ILE A 222 58.31 -12.34 -2.53
N PRO A 223 58.63 -13.62 -2.36
CA PRO A 223 59.75 -14.03 -1.53
C PRO A 223 61.06 -13.55 -2.17
N LYS A 224 61.79 -12.72 -1.47
CA LYS A 224 63.18 -12.41 -1.84
C LYS A 224 64.00 -13.68 -1.69
N SER A 225 64.22 -14.35 -2.81
CA SER A 225 65.23 -15.42 -2.89
C SER A 225 66.61 -14.82 -2.69
N SER A 226 67.26 -15.24 -1.63
CA SER A 226 68.70 -15.02 -1.37
C SER A 226 69.50 -15.69 -2.48
N ILE A 227 70.18 -14.84 -3.28
CA ILE A 227 71.33 -15.25 -4.08
C ILE A 227 72.54 -14.76 -3.31
N PHE A 228 73.26 -15.65 -2.65
CA PHE A 228 74.70 -15.54 -2.37
C PHE A 228 75.25 -16.93 -2.03
N SER A 229 76.09 -17.36 -2.84
CA SER A 229 77.34 -18.12 -2.76
C SER A 229 77.45 -19.24 -3.76
#